data_b78d3a3da57baf7870308147aa4a20cf
#
_entry.id   b78d3a3da57baf7870308147aa4a20cf
#
_cell.length_a   1.000
_cell.length_b   1.000
_cell.length_c   1.000
_cell.angle_alpha   90.00
_cell.angle_beta   90.00
_cell.angle_gamma   90.00
#
_symmetry.space_group_name_H-M   'P 1'
#
loop_
_entity.id
_entity.type
_entity.pdbx_description
1 polymer ?
#
loop_
_entity_poly.entity_id
_entity_poly.type
_entity_poly.pdbx_seq_one_letter_code
_entity_poly.pdbx_strand_id
1 'polypeptide(L)'
;MKYAITLFSLAATVFTAQAQFPKVLKDAADKVTSGGASGISNDEVIAGLKEALTKGADSSVLKGSALDGFNKNELIRIPFPPEAEKMKSTLNSIGMTKQVEEFELTMNRAAEEAAKEALPVLKDAVLGMSVGDGFAILKGGDNAATNYLNEKTNA
;
A
#
# COMPACT_ATOMS: atom_id res chain seq x y z
N MET A 1 -33.07 46.69 18.75
CA MET A 1 -32.69 45.31 19.10
C MET A 1 -31.75 44.80 18.02
N LYS A 2 -30.49 44.68 18.38
CA LYS A 2 -29.41 44.31 17.45
C LYS A 2 -29.07 42.83 17.68
N TYR A 3 -29.41 41.95 16.76
CA TYR A 3 -28.98 40.54 16.81
C TYR A 3 -27.63 40.40 16.13
N ALA A 4 -26.59 40.18 16.91
CA ALA A 4 -25.27 39.79 16.43
C ALA A 4 -25.29 38.28 16.08
N ILE A 5 -25.14 37.97 14.83
CA ILE A 5 -24.94 36.59 14.33
C ILE A 5 -23.44 36.31 14.41
N THR A 6 -23.02 35.53 15.41
CA THR A 6 -21.67 34.97 15.48
C THR A 6 -21.55 33.79 14.52
N LEU A 7 -20.82 33.99 13.43
CA LEU A 7 -20.37 32.92 12.51
C LEU A 7 -19.35 32.05 13.25
N PHE A 8 -19.77 30.83 13.59
CA PHE A 8 -18.90 29.77 14.11
C PHE A 8 -18.17 29.14 12.90
N SER A 9 -16.95 29.58 12.66
CA SER A 9 -16.08 29.02 11.63
C SER A 9 -15.59 27.65 12.09
N LEU A 10 -16.23 26.58 11.59
CA LEU A 10 -15.79 25.20 11.77
C LEU A 10 -14.58 24.95 10.84
N ALA A 11 -13.38 25.13 11.38
CA ALA A 11 -12.16 24.74 10.69
C ALA A 11 -12.12 23.21 10.56
N ALA A 12 -12.46 22.71 9.37
CA ALA A 12 -12.23 21.33 8.99
C ALA A 12 -10.73 21.09 8.93
N THR A 13 -10.14 20.54 9.98
CA THR A 13 -8.80 19.99 9.96
C THR A 13 -8.81 18.72 9.12
N VAL A 14 -8.46 18.86 7.86
CA VAL A 14 -8.15 17.73 6.98
C VAL A 14 -6.91 17.04 7.58
N PHE A 15 -7.15 15.93 8.28
CA PHE A 15 -6.08 15.07 8.79
C PHE A 15 -5.51 14.32 7.57
N THR A 16 -4.55 14.94 6.89
CA THR A 16 -3.74 14.26 5.90
C THR A 16 -2.85 13.28 6.65
N ALA A 17 -3.28 12.03 6.73
CA ALA A 17 -2.44 10.89 7.12
C ALA A 17 -1.42 10.64 6.00
N GLN A 18 -0.52 11.60 5.80
CA GLN A 18 0.63 11.45 4.94
C GLN A 18 1.63 10.57 5.66
N ALA A 19 1.86 9.41 5.06
CA ALA A 19 2.88 8.44 5.35
C ALA A 19 4.10 8.99 6.14
N GLN A 20 4.03 8.99 7.46
CA GLN A 20 5.17 9.31 8.33
C GLN A 20 6.10 8.09 8.51
N PHE A 21 5.76 6.97 7.89
CA PHE A 21 6.54 5.74 7.91
C PHE A 21 7.99 5.91 7.44
N PRO A 22 8.28 6.62 6.33
CA PRO A 22 9.67 6.78 5.87
C PRO A 22 10.54 7.55 6.86
N LYS A 23 9.98 8.54 7.54
CA LYS A 23 10.73 9.39 8.47
C LYS A 23 11.09 8.65 9.75
N VAL A 24 10.17 7.89 10.32
CA VAL A 24 10.41 7.11 11.54
C VAL A 24 11.45 6.01 11.30
N LEU A 25 11.40 5.35 10.15
CA LEU A 25 12.39 4.34 9.77
C LEU A 25 13.76 4.97 9.50
N LYS A 26 13.81 6.14 8.86
CA LYS A 26 15.06 6.86 8.61
C LYS A 26 15.69 7.37 9.90
N ASP A 27 14.91 7.99 10.79
CA ASP A 27 15.37 8.46 12.10
C ASP A 27 15.88 7.30 12.98
N ALA A 28 15.24 6.12 12.89
CA ALA A 28 15.71 4.91 13.56
C ALA A 28 17.01 4.38 12.95
N ALA A 29 17.14 4.37 11.62
CA ALA A 29 18.33 3.95 10.90
C ALA A 29 19.53 4.88 11.22
N ASP A 30 19.30 6.20 11.23
CA ASP A 30 20.34 7.19 11.55
C ASP A 30 20.83 7.06 13.00
N LYS A 31 19.95 6.71 13.95
CA LYS A 31 20.30 6.44 15.34
C LYS A 31 21.15 5.18 15.50
N VAL A 32 20.90 4.16 14.71
CA VAL A 32 21.66 2.89 14.73
C VAL A 32 23.03 3.05 14.06
N THR A 33 23.10 3.82 12.96
CA THR A 33 24.34 4.02 12.19
C THR A 33 25.28 5.07 12.78
N SER A 34 24.78 6.00 13.62
CA SER A 34 25.57 7.06 14.23
C SER A 34 26.27 6.66 15.55
N GLY A 35 26.23 5.38 15.95
CA GLY A 35 27.00 4.88 17.09
C GLY A 35 26.56 5.45 18.46
N GLY A 36 25.38 6.05 18.55
CA GLY A 36 24.83 6.65 19.77
C GLY A 36 23.95 5.69 20.54
N ALA A 37 24.51 5.03 21.51
CA ALA A 37 23.84 4.53 22.74
C ALA A 37 22.50 3.79 22.58
N SER A 38 22.52 2.63 21.95
CA SER A 38 21.74 1.48 22.42
C SER A 38 22.36 0.24 21.79
N GLY A 39 22.68 -0.77 22.58
CA GLY A 39 23.35 -2.01 22.16
C GLY A 39 22.51 -2.90 21.25
N ILE A 40 21.77 -2.30 20.31
CA ILE A 40 20.98 -3.01 19.29
C ILE A 40 21.95 -3.50 18.22
N SER A 41 22.00 -4.79 18.02
CA SER A 41 22.83 -5.42 17.00
C SER A 41 22.21 -5.24 15.60
N ASN A 42 23.04 -5.38 14.57
CA ASN A 42 22.58 -5.37 13.18
C ASN A 42 21.50 -6.44 12.95
N ASP A 43 21.63 -7.60 13.56
CA ASP A 43 20.66 -8.69 13.44
C ASP A 43 19.30 -8.31 14.05
N GLU A 44 19.29 -7.62 15.20
CA GLU A 44 18.05 -7.12 15.81
C GLU A 44 17.38 -6.06 14.94
N VAL A 45 18.15 -5.17 14.32
CA VAL A 45 17.61 -4.17 13.37
C VAL A 45 16.94 -4.85 12.18
N ILE A 46 17.60 -5.85 11.61
CA ILE A 46 17.05 -6.59 10.48
C ILE A 46 15.85 -7.45 10.88
N ALA A 47 15.87 -8.05 12.06
CA ALA A 47 14.71 -8.78 12.60
C ALA A 47 13.49 -7.84 12.75
N GLY A 48 13.69 -6.65 13.31
CA GLY A 48 12.64 -5.63 13.40
C GLY A 48 12.10 -5.18 12.05
N LEU A 49 12.97 -4.99 11.06
CA LEU A 49 12.56 -4.65 9.69
C LEU A 49 11.73 -5.77 9.06
N LYS A 50 12.18 -7.02 9.18
CA LYS A 50 11.42 -8.18 8.69
C LYS A 50 10.04 -8.29 9.35
N GLU A 51 9.97 -8.09 10.65
CA GLU A 51 8.70 -8.10 11.36
C GLU A 51 7.77 -6.99 10.87
N ALA A 52 8.28 -5.77 10.71
CA ALA A 52 7.50 -4.64 10.20
C ALA A 52 6.97 -4.89 8.77
N LEU A 53 7.82 -5.40 7.88
CA LEU A 53 7.43 -5.73 6.51
C LEU A 53 6.42 -6.89 6.46
N THR A 54 6.61 -7.91 7.30
CA THR A 54 5.64 -9.02 7.41
C THR A 54 4.28 -8.54 7.87
N LYS A 55 4.22 -7.71 8.93
CA LYS A 55 2.97 -7.10 9.40
C LYS A 55 2.32 -6.19 8.34
N GLY A 56 3.15 -5.47 7.59
CA GLY A 56 2.70 -4.66 6.46
C GLY A 56 2.06 -5.52 5.36
N ALA A 57 2.69 -6.63 4.98
CA ALA A 57 2.16 -7.58 4.01
C ALA A 57 0.85 -8.20 4.49
N ASP A 58 0.79 -8.69 5.75
CA ASP A 58 -0.43 -9.23 6.34
C ASP A 58 -1.59 -8.23 6.29
N SER A 59 -1.34 -6.98 6.71
CA SER A 59 -2.36 -5.93 6.73
C SER A 59 -2.82 -5.54 5.32
N SER A 60 -1.90 -5.47 4.36
CA SER A 60 -2.20 -5.12 2.97
C SER A 60 -3.02 -6.20 2.29
N VAL A 61 -2.63 -7.46 2.47
CA VAL A 61 -3.38 -8.60 1.91
C VAL A 61 -4.76 -8.70 2.56
N LEU A 62 -4.85 -8.57 3.89
CA LEU A 62 -6.14 -8.61 4.58
C LEU A 62 -7.13 -7.56 4.05
N LYS A 63 -6.65 -6.35 3.79
CA LYS A 63 -7.48 -5.25 3.26
C LYS A 63 -7.79 -5.44 1.78
N GLY A 64 -6.80 -5.82 0.97
CA GLY A 64 -6.96 -6.04 -0.47
C GLY A 64 -7.85 -7.23 -0.79
N SER A 65 -7.71 -8.34 -0.06
CA SER A 65 -8.50 -9.56 -0.29
C SER A 65 -9.92 -9.52 0.31
N ALA A 66 -10.24 -8.49 1.08
CA ALA A 66 -11.59 -8.31 1.61
C ALA A 66 -12.58 -8.00 0.48
N LEU A 67 -13.86 -8.29 0.71
CA LEU A 67 -14.92 -7.91 -0.21
C LEU A 67 -14.90 -6.38 -0.44
N ASP A 68 -14.85 -5.95 -1.69
CA ASP A 68 -14.70 -4.55 -2.10
C ASP A 68 -13.34 -3.91 -1.74
N GLY A 69 -12.34 -4.72 -1.37
CA GLY A 69 -11.00 -4.25 -1.06
C GLY A 69 -10.29 -3.58 -2.25
N PHE A 70 -10.52 -4.10 -3.47
CA PHE A 70 -10.16 -3.46 -4.73
C PHE A 70 -11.32 -2.63 -5.30
N ASN A 71 -12.51 -3.22 -5.41
CA ASN A 71 -13.63 -2.62 -6.13
C ASN A 71 -14.07 -1.25 -5.61
N LYS A 72 -14.06 -1.02 -4.29
CA LYS A 72 -14.43 0.26 -3.67
C LYS A 72 -13.23 1.10 -3.19
N ASN A 73 -12.03 0.68 -3.50
CA ASN A 73 -10.83 1.41 -3.14
C ASN A 73 -10.31 2.19 -4.36
N GLU A 74 -10.55 3.49 -4.40
CA GLU A 74 -10.17 4.36 -5.51
C GLU A 74 -8.67 4.35 -5.85
N LEU A 75 -7.81 3.98 -4.88
CA LEU A 75 -6.36 3.96 -5.07
C LEU A 75 -5.86 2.71 -5.81
N ILE A 76 -6.58 1.60 -5.72
CA ILE A 76 -6.14 0.31 -6.28
C ILE A 76 -7.20 -0.38 -7.15
N ARG A 77 -8.39 0.22 -7.28
CA ARG A 77 -9.45 -0.29 -8.15
C ARG A 77 -8.93 -0.45 -9.58
N ILE A 78 -9.20 -1.58 -10.18
CA ILE A 78 -8.89 -1.87 -11.57
C ILE A 78 -10.03 -1.31 -12.43
N PRO A 79 -9.78 -0.26 -13.24
CA PRO A 79 -10.77 0.31 -14.14
C PRO A 79 -10.94 -0.58 -15.38
N PHE A 80 -11.90 -0.23 -16.23
CA PHE A 80 -11.99 -0.81 -17.57
C PHE A 80 -10.69 -0.54 -18.35
N PRO A 81 -10.14 -1.52 -19.11
CA PRO A 81 -8.87 -1.36 -19.81
C PRO A 81 -8.87 -0.13 -20.74
N PRO A 82 -7.86 0.74 -20.65
CA PRO A 82 -7.77 1.94 -21.50
C PRO A 82 -7.80 1.63 -23.01
N GLU A 83 -7.21 0.49 -23.41
CA GLU A 83 -7.18 0.03 -24.79
C GLU A 83 -8.57 -0.33 -25.33
N ALA A 84 -9.49 -0.67 -24.43
CA ALA A 84 -10.85 -1.07 -24.76
C ALA A 84 -11.89 0.04 -24.50
N GLU A 85 -11.48 1.28 -24.25
CA GLU A 85 -12.38 2.39 -23.91
C GLU A 85 -13.41 2.70 -25.03
N LYS A 86 -13.03 2.52 -26.31
CA LYS A 86 -13.97 2.61 -27.43
C LYS A 86 -15.07 1.55 -27.36
N MET A 87 -14.72 0.34 -26.94
CA MET A 87 -15.68 -0.75 -26.77
C MET A 87 -16.63 -0.43 -25.61
N LYS A 88 -16.11 0.05 -24.47
CA LYS A 88 -16.90 0.50 -23.34
C LYS A 88 -17.92 1.56 -23.76
N SER A 89 -17.47 2.59 -24.49
CA SER A 89 -18.32 3.66 -25.00
C SER A 89 -19.43 3.12 -25.92
N THR A 90 -19.08 2.21 -26.83
CA THR A 90 -20.05 1.57 -27.74
C THR A 90 -21.09 0.75 -26.98
N LEU A 91 -20.64 -0.08 -26.03
CA LEU A 91 -21.54 -0.88 -25.19
C LEU A 91 -22.51 -0.01 -24.40
N ASN A 92 -22.02 1.09 -23.82
CA ASN A 92 -22.85 2.04 -23.10
C ASN A 92 -23.89 2.71 -24.02
N SER A 93 -23.51 3.06 -25.27
CA SER A 93 -24.38 3.72 -26.23
C SER A 93 -25.56 2.86 -26.69
N ILE A 94 -25.37 1.52 -26.66
CA ILE A 94 -26.43 0.55 -27.01
C ILE A 94 -27.17 -0.03 -25.77
N GLY A 95 -26.97 0.60 -24.59
CA GLY A 95 -27.69 0.24 -23.35
C GLY A 95 -27.10 -0.93 -22.58
N MET A 96 -25.88 -1.36 -22.89
CA MET A 96 -25.17 -2.46 -22.21
C MET A 96 -24.28 -2.01 -21.05
N THR A 97 -24.65 -0.92 -20.37
CA THR A 97 -23.89 -0.36 -19.23
C THR A 97 -23.73 -1.39 -18.11
N LYS A 98 -24.76 -2.16 -17.84
CA LYS A 98 -24.72 -3.19 -16.80
C LYS A 98 -23.62 -4.23 -17.06
N GLN A 99 -23.42 -4.64 -18.29
CA GLN A 99 -22.40 -5.61 -18.67
C GLN A 99 -20.98 -5.04 -18.49
N VAL A 100 -20.81 -3.74 -18.76
CA VAL A 100 -19.55 -3.03 -18.49
C VAL A 100 -19.24 -3.00 -17.00
N GLU A 101 -20.22 -2.66 -16.17
CA GLU A 101 -20.09 -2.65 -14.71
C GLU A 101 -19.80 -4.05 -14.15
N GLU A 102 -20.48 -5.08 -14.63
CA GLU A 102 -20.24 -6.47 -14.25
C GLU A 102 -18.84 -6.95 -14.64
N PHE A 103 -18.33 -6.52 -15.80
CA PHE A 103 -16.96 -6.81 -16.20
C PHE A 103 -15.93 -6.16 -15.25
N GLU A 104 -16.06 -4.86 -14.98
CA GLU A 104 -15.18 -4.16 -14.02
C GLU A 104 -15.26 -4.80 -12.63
N LEU A 105 -16.45 -5.14 -12.18
CA LEU A 105 -16.64 -5.84 -10.90
C LEU A 105 -15.92 -7.19 -10.88
N THR A 106 -16.08 -7.98 -11.94
CA THR A 106 -15.45 -9.29 -12.04
C THR A 106 -13.92 -9.21 -11.99
N MET A 107 -13.32 -8.23 -12.68
CA MET A 107 -11.87 -8.00 -12.63
C MET A 107 -11.41 -7.68 -11.21
N ASN A 108 -12.11 -6.80 -10.51
CA ASN A 108 -11.78 -6.42 -9.14
C ASN A 108 -11.98 -7.59 -8.15
N ARG A 109 -13.00 -8.42 -8.33
CA ARG A 109 -13.19 -9.65 -7.53
C ARG A 109 -12.06 -10.66 -7.77
N ALA A 110 -11.63 -10.81 -9.01
CA ALA A 110 -10.48 -11.66 -9.32
C ALA A 110 -9.18 -11.15 -8.65
N ALA A 111 -8.98 -9.83 -8.61
CA ALA A 111 -7.85 -9.21 -7.90
C ALA A 111 -7.92 -9.43 -6.38
N GLU A 112 -9.11 -9.30 -5.78
CA GLU A 112 -9.35 -9.58 -4.36
C GLU A 112 -9.02 -11.04 -4.01
N GLU A 113 -9.38 -11.97 -4.87
CA GLU A 113 -9.05 -13.38 -4.69
C GLU A 113 -7.54 -13.64 -4.88
N ALA A 114 -6.95 -13.10 -5.94
CA ALA A 114 -5.51 -13.21 -6.20
C ALA A 114 -4.65 -12.61 -5.08
N ALA A 115 -5.11 -11.55 -4.42
CA ALA A 115 -4.41 -10.93 -3.30
C ALA A 115 -4.14 -11.91 -2.15
N LYS A 116 -4.99 -12.91 -1.94
CA LYS A 116 -4.78 -13.96 -0.91
C LYS A 116 -3.54 -14.79 -1.21
N GLU A 117 -3.34 -15.12 -2.47
CA GLU A 117 -2.21 -15.94 -2.93
C GLU A 117 -0.88 -15.18 -2.91
N ALA A 118 -0.92 -13.84 -2.89
CA ALA A 118 0.28 -13.02 -2.80
C ALA A 118 0.96 -13.07 -1.43
N LEU A 119 0.22 -13.37 -0.35
CA LEU A 119 0.75 -13.31 1.02
C LEU A 119 1.95 -14.23 1.26
N PRO A 120 1.90 -15.53 0.95
CA PRO A 120 3.05 -16.41 1.15
C PRO A 120 4.26 -15.95 0.34
N VAL A 121 4.06 -15.50 -0.90
CA VAL A 121 5.15 -15.01 -1.77
C VAL A 121 5.84 -13.79 -1.17
N LEU A 122 5.06 -12.81 -0.67
CA LEU A 122 5.60 -11.63 -0.01
C LEU A 122 6.34 -11.99 1.30
N LYS A 123 5.79 -12.91 2.10
CA LYS A 123 6.43 -13.38 3.33
C LYS A 123 7.75 -14.08 3.05
N ASP A 124 7.79 -14.96 2.07
CA ASP A 124 9.01 -15.67 1.70
C ASP A 124 10.10 -14.71 1.24
N ALA A 125 9.76 -13.69 0.44
CA ALA A 125 10.69 -12.65 0.06
C ALA A 125 11.25 -11.87 1.27
N VAL A 126 10.40 -11.52 2.24
CA VAL A 126 10.80 -10.82 3.47
C VAL A 126 11.67 -11.72 4.34
N LEU A 127 11.30 -12.97 4.55
CA LEU A 127 12.04 -13.90 5.39
C LEU A 127 13.41 -14.24 4.78
N GLY A 128 13.49 -14.35 3.44
CA GLY A 128 14.72 -14.57 2.69
C GLY A 128 15.67 -13.38 2.64
N MET A 129 15.28 -12.21 3.15
CA MET A 129 16.09 -10.98 3.15
C MET A 129 17.41 -11.18 3.91
N SER A 130 18.52 -10.84 3.28
CA SER A 130 19.84 -10.79 3.93
C SER A 130 20.02 -9.52 4.78
N VAL A 131 21.05 -9.51 5.63
CA VAL A 131 21.41 -8.30 6.39
C VAL A 131 21.75 -7.14 5.44
N GLY A 132 22.45 -7.43 4.33
CA GLY A 132 22.79 -6.44 3.31
C GLY A 132 21.56 -5.84 2.64
N ASP A 133 20.58 -6.67 2.24
CA ASP A 133 19.31 -6.22 1.66
C ASP A 133 18.55 -5.32 2.63
N GLY A 134 18.47 -5.70 3.90
CA GLY A 134 17.80 -4.91 4.91
C GLY A 134 18.41 -3.52 5.09
N PHE A 135 19.74 -3.42 5.15
CA PHE A 135 20.41 -2.11 5.20
C PHE A 135 20.25 -1.32 3.91
N ALA A 136 20.21 -1.97 2.73
CA ALA A 136 19.92 -1.29 1.48
C ALA A 136 18.51 -0.68 1.48
N ILE A 137 17.52 -1.39 2.05
CA ILE A 137 16.16 -0.86 2.23
C ILE A 137 16.17 0.31 3.21
N LEU A 138 16.77 0.16 4.40
CA LEU A 138 16.78 1.19 5.45
C LEU A 138 17.46 2.49 5.02
N LYS A 139 18.53 2.39 4.23
CA LYS A 139 19.30 3.53 3.69
C LYS A 139 18.78 4.02 2.34
N GLY A 140 17.88 3.29 1.73
CA GLY A 140 17.32 3.60 0.42
C GLY A 140 16.29 4.72 0.46
N GLY A 141 15.75 5.06 -0.72
CA GLY A 141 14.66 6.02 -0.86
C GLY A 141 13.30 5.41 -0.52
N ASP A 142 12.25 6.21 -0.69
CA ASP A 142 10.87 5.88 -0.30
C ASP A 142 10.35 4.56 -0.90
N ASN A 143 10.85 4.17 -2.07
CA ASN A 143 10.43 2.96 -2.77
C ASN A 143 11.36 1.75 -2.56
N ALA A 144 12.39 1.85 -1.69
CA ALA A 144 13.41 0.81 -1.57
C ALA A 144 12.83 -0.57 -1.20
N ALA A 145 11.91 -0.62 -0.24
CA ALA A 145 11.23 -1.85 0.16
C ALA A 145 10.35 -2.41 -0.97
N THR A 146 9.62 -1.54 -1.67
CA THR A 146 8.78 -1.93 -2.81
C THR A 146 9.62 -2.50 -3.95
N ASN A 147 10.74 -1.86 -4.28
CA ASN A 147 11.64 -2.32 -5.32
C ASN A 147 12.26 -3.68 -4.97
N TYR A 148 12.68 -3.86 -3.72
CA TYR A 148 13.18 -5.15 -3.22
C TYR A 148 12.12 -6.25 -3.37
N LEU A 149 10.90 -6.03 -2.88
CA LEU A 149 9.83 -7.01 -3.00
C LEU A 149 9.51 -7.31 -4.46
N ASN A 150 9.41 -6.30 -5.31
CA ASN A 150 9.18 -6.48 -6.74
C ASN A 150 10.27 -7.35 -7.40
N GLU A 151 11.55 -7.10 -7.10
CA GLU A 151 12.66 -7.90 -7.61
C GLU A 151 12.58 -9.37 -7.15
N LYS A 152 12.23 -9.60 -5.88
CA LYS A 152 12.19 -10.96 -5.29
C LYS A 152 10.94 -11.76 -5.62
N THR A 153 9.88 -11.11 -6.08
CA THR A 153 8.60 -11.77 -6.38
C THR A 153 8.26 -11.84 -7.87
N ASN A 154 9.01 -11.15 -8.74
CA ASN A 154 8.87 -11.20 -10.21
C ASN A 154 9.83 -12.24 -10.82
N ALA A 155 9.76 -13.49 -10.38
CA ALA A 155 10.56 -14.57 -10.97
C ALA A 155 9.79 -15.33 -12.08
#